data_27fa91d46fe004631ee345a682f783c0
#
_entry.id   27fa91d46fe004631ee345a682f783c0
#
_cell.length_a   1.000
_cell.length_b   1.000
_cell.length_c   1.000
_cell.angle_alpha   90.00
_cell.angle_beta   90.00
_cell.angle_gamma   90.00
#
_symmetry.space_group_name_H-M   'P 1'
#
loop_
_entity.id
_entity.type
_entity.pdbx_description
1 polymer ?
#
loop_
_entity_poly.entity_id
_entity_poly.type
_entity_poly.pdbx_seq_one_letter_code
_entity_poly.pdbx_strand_id
1 'polypeptide(L)'
;FSGTDETDSGVSLNTWGAFAGGTRTPDSPTTWYTTNDASFQITGLQLEVGPVATPFEHRSFGDELNRCQRYYQQFEGISDQAALGFGRSNSTNTAEFNVPLSVPLRASPTLNACSWAVFTATNQTNSGSQTPAVRRWRATNNMLACAISGLSGMTNARTLTVYLNSGNTFKMNAEL
;
A
#
# COMPACT_ATOMS: atom_id res chain seq x y z
N PHE A 1 7.99 14.40 -24.35
CA PHE A 1 9.28 13.67 -24.46
C PHE A 1 9.35 13.01 -25.81
N SER A 2 9.56 13.80 -26.86
CA SER A 2 9.88 13.30 -28.21
C SER A 2 11.33 12.87 -28.25
N GLY A 3 11.61 11.83 -29.04
CA GLY A 3 12.97 11.39 -29.27
C GLY A 3 13.66 12.20 -30.36
N THR A 4 14.84 11.75 -30.76
CA THR A 4 15.61 12.29 -31.88
C THR A 4 15.16 11.74 -33.25
N ASP A 5 14.14 10.88 -33.27
CA ASP A 5 13.70 10.18 -34.47
C ASP A 5 12.54 10.85 -35.22
N GLU A 6 11.98 11.92 -34.67
CA GLU A 6 10.99 12.73 -35.36
C GLU A 6 11.68 13.78 -36.22
N THR A 7 11.38 13.80 -37.50
CA THR A 7 11.87 14.82 -38.41
C THR A 7 11.29 16.17 -38.03
N ASP A 8 12.10 17.01 -37.46
CA ASP A 8 11.73 18.35 -36.98
C ASP A 8 12.27 19.48 -37.88
N SER A 9 12.87 19.13 -39.01
CA SER A 9 13.39 20.10 -39.96
C SER A 9 12.27 21.03 -40.42
N GLY A 10 12.36 22.31 -40.03
CA GLY A 10 11.38 23.31 -40.38
C GLY A 10 10.32 23.63 -39.31
N VAL A 11 10.43 23.03 -38.10
CA VAL A 11 9.54 23.41 -36.99
C VAL A 11 9.99 24.74 -36.41
N SER A 12 9.12 25.72 -36.47
CA SER A 12 9.34 27.01 -35.82
C SER A 12 8.78 26.99 -34.39
N LEU A 13 9.65 27.18 -33.41
CA LEU A 13 9.25 27.23 -32.00
C LEU A 13 8.40 28.47 -31.70
N ASN A 14 7.43 28.31 -30.79
CA ASN A 14 6.56 29.40 -30.31
C ASN A 14 5.75 30.12 -31.37
N THR A 15 5.47 29.48 -32.50
CA THR A 15 4.63 30.03 -33.58
C THR A 15 3.51 29.06 -33.93
N TRP A 16 2.35 29.60 -34.25
CA TRP A 16 1.25 28.80 -34.80
C TRP A 16 1.54 28.47 -36.26
N GLY A 17 1.37 27.25 -36.67
CA GLY A 17 1.54 26.76 -38.02
C GLY A 17 0.49 25.73 -38.41
N ALA A 18 0.43 25.34 -39.68
CA ALA A 18 -0.42 24.26 -40.12
C ALA A 18 0.07 22.93 -39.52
N PHE A 19 -0.85 22.07 -39.16
CA PHE A 19 -0.50 20.73 -38.65
C PHE A 19 0.18 19.90 -39.75
N ALA A 20 1.37 19.40 -39.45
CA ALA A 20 2.11 18.48 -40.29
C ALA A 20 2.53 17.26 -39.45
N GLY A 21 2.04 16.07 -39.86
CA GLY A 21 2.21 14.84 -39.06
C GLY A 21 3.66 14.38 -38.86
N GLY A 22 4.59 14.77 -39.77
CA GLY A 22 6.01 14.43 -39.70
C GLY A 22 6.90 15.47 -39.00
N THR A 23 6.34 16.63 -38.62
CA THR A 23 7.10 17.73 -38.03
C THR A 23 6.32 18.36 -36.86
N ARG A 24 5.81 17.49 -35.95
CA ARG A 24 4.94 17.95 -34.86
C ARG A 24 5.67 18.60 -33.71
N THR A 25 6.84 18.10 -33.43
CA THR A 25 7.63 18.52 -32.26
C THR A 25 9.10 18.62 -32.66
N PRO A 26 9.82 19.64 -32.18
CA PRO A 26 11.27 19.68 -32.38
C PRO A 26 11.94 18.54 -31.64
N ASP A 27 13.12 18.15 -32.13
CA ASP A 27 13.96 17.17 -31.45
C ASP A 27 14.28 17.64 -30.03
N SER A 28 14.14 16.71 -29.09
CA SER A 28 14.58 16.98 -27.72
C SER A 28 16.09 16.83 -27.62
N PRO A 29 16.81 17.85 -27.15
CA PRO A 29 18.25 17.76 -26.96
C PRO A 29 18.63 16.79 -25.83
N THR A 30 17.64 16.22 -25.13
CA THR A 30 17.85 15.30 -24.01
C THR A 30 17.65 13.86 -24.45
N THR A 31 18.57 13.00 -24.06
CA THR A 31 18.52 11.56 -24.27
C THR A 31 17.98 10.80 -23.07
N TRP A 32 17.11 11.46 -22.27
CA TRP A 32 16.60 10.91 -21.01
C TRP A 32 16.04 9.50 -21.16
N TYR A 33 15.25 9.22 -22.16
CA TYR A 33 14.58 7.94 -22.36
C TYR A 33 15.55 6.82 -22.84
N THR A 34 16.71 7.16 -23.39
CA THR A 34 17.76 6.21 -23.78
C THR A 34 18.89 6.11 -22.77
N THR A 35 18.87 6.91 -21.72
CA THR A 35 19.87 6.92 -20.65
C THR A 35 19.47 5.93 -19.57
N ASN A 36 20.33 4.93 -19.32
CA ASN A 36 20.13 4.02 -18.20
C ASN A 36 20.09 4.78 -16.88
N ASP A 37 19.21 4.36 -16.00
CA ASP A 37 19.01 4.93 -14.66
C ASP A 37 18.54 6.41 -14.65
N ALA A 38 18.11 6.93 -15.79
CA ALA A 38 17.48 8.24 -15.83
C ALA A 38 16.18 8.24 -15.04
N SER A 39 16.00 9.21 -14.15
CA SER A 39 14.80 9.37 -13.33
C SER A 39 14.04 10.62 -13.72
N PHE A 40 12.71 10.53 -13.64
CA PHE A 40 11.82 11.66 -13.76
C PHE A 40 11.08 11.84 -12.44
N GLN A 41 11.20 13.03 -11.85
CA GLN A 41 10.55 13.34 -10.59
C GLN A 41 9.63 14.55 -10.79
N ILE A 42 8.40 14.42 -10.34
CA ILE A 42 7.41 15.49 -10.35
C ILE A 42 6.91 15.73 -8.93
N THR A 43 6.79 17.00 -8.55
CA THR A 43 6.24 17.42 -7.27
C THR A 43 5.43 18.69 -7.44
N GLY A 44 4.64 19.05 -6.45
CA GLY A 44 3.81 20.27 -6.50
C GLY A 44 2.66 20.18 -7.49
N LEU A 45 2.18 18.96 -7.81
CA LEU A 45 0.99 18.78 -8.63
C LEU A 45 -0.27 18.84 -7.77
N GLN A 46 -1.17 19.77 -8.07
CA GLN A 46 -2.48 19.89 -7.44
C GLN A 46 -3.55 19.78 -8.52
N LEU A 47 -4.51 18.89 -8.30
CA LEU A 47 -5.70 18.75 -9.14
C LEU A 47 -6.93 19.16 -8.33
N GLU A 48 -7.67 20.14 -8.82
CA GLU A 48 -8.86 20.64 -8.15
C GLU A 48 -9.99 20.90 -9.14
N VAL A 49 -11.22 20.84 -8.67
CA VAL A 49 -12.40 21.19 -9.45
C VAL A 49 -12.75 22.65 -9.16
N GLY A 50 -12.64 23.51 -10.18
CA GLY A 50 -12.96 24.93 -10.03
C GLY A 50 -12.66 25.72 -11.30
N PRO A 51 -13.15 26.95 -11.39
CA PRO A 51 -12.93 27.83 -12.55
C PRO A 51 -11.53 28.46 -12.56
N VAL A 52 -10.83 28.48 -11.43
CA VAL A 52 -9.51 29.11 -11.26
C VAL A 52 -8.67 28.23 -10.31
N ALA A 53 -7.40 28.08 -10.66
CA ALA A 53 -6.44 27.39 -9.78
C ALA A 53 -6.24 28.18 -8.48
N THR A 54 -6.31 27.48 -7.35
CA THR A 54 -5.99 28.06 -6.04
C THR A 54 -4.50 27.96 -5.73
N PRO A 55 -3.97 28.74 -4.77
CA PRO A 55 -2.60 28.55 -4.31
C PRO A 55 -2.34 27.11 -3.86
N PHE A 56 -1.14 26.59 -4.13
CA PHE A 56 -0.78 25.22 -3.76
C PHE A 56 -0.91 25.02 -2.25
N GLU A 57 -1.68 23.98 -1.86
CA GLU A 57 -1.90 23.66 -0.46
C GLU A 57 -0.71 22.88 0.11
N HIS A 58 0.09 23.52 0.96
CA HIS A 58 1.20 22.88 1.67
C HIS A 58 0.69 22.19 2.94
N ARG A 59 0.83 20.87 2.97
CA ARG A 59 0.52 20.05 4.16
C ARG A 59 1.79 19.51 4.78
N SER A 60 1.78 19.29 6.10
CA SER A 60 2.87 18.57 6.73
C SER A 60 2.87 17.10 6.30
N PHE A 61 4.06 16.50 6.22
CA PHE A 61 4.17 15.07 5.89
C PHE A 61 3.35 14.19 6.85
N GLY A 62 3.36 14.52 8.15
CA GLY A 62 2.61 13.75 9.16
C GLY A 62 1.10 13.81 8.96
N ASP A 63 0.54 14.96 8.59
CA ASP A 63 -0.89 15.09 8.30
C ASP A 63 -1.26 14.29 7.05
N GLU A 64 -0.47 14.40 5.99
CA GLU A 64 -0.72 13.67 4.75
C GLU A 64 -0.61 12.15 4.96
N LEU A 65 0.41 11.70 5.70
CA LEU A 65 0.58 10.30 6.05
C LEU A 65 -0.63 9.75 6.83
N ASN A 66 -1.11 10.49 7.83
CA ASN A 66 -2.29 10.09 8.60
C ASN A 66 -3.54 9.98 7.72
N ARG A 67 -3.71 10.87 6.76
CA ARG A 67 -4.81 10.82 5.79
C ARG A 67 -4.71 9.59 4.90
N CYS A 68 -3.53 9.30 4.36
CA CYS A 68 -3.28 8.10 3.55
C CYS A 68 -3.52 6.82 4.34
N GLN A 69 -3.06 6.75 5.60
CA GLN A 69 -3.22 5.59 6.46
C GLN A 69 -4.67 5.26 6.81
N ARG A 70 -5.61 6.19 6.65
CA ARG A 70 -7.06 5.88 6.77
C ARG A 70 -7.57 4.98 5.64
N TYR A 71 -6.88 4.94 4.52
CA TYR A 71 -7.25 4.15 3.34
C TYR A 71 -6.41 2.89 3.20
N TYR A 72 -5.14 2.97 3.55
CA TYR A 72 -4.20 1.89 3.36
C TYR A 72 -3.16 1.83 4.48
N GLN A 73 -3.01 0.67 5.08
CA GLN A 73 -1.92 0.36 6.00
C GLN A 73 -1.29 -0.97 5.63
N GLN A 74 0.01 -1.09 5.86
CA GLN A 74 0.75 -2.33 5.65
C GLN A 74 1.73 -2.59 6.78
N PHE A 75 1.97 -3.86 7.03
CA PHE A 75 2.98 -4.36 7.96
C PHE A 75 3.86 -5.36 7.22
N GLU A 76 5.16 -5.24 7.42
CA GLU A 76 6.14 -6.11 6.78
C GLU A 76 6.77 -7.04 7.79
N GLY A 77 6.90 -8.29 7.42
CA GLY A 77 7.68 -9.28 8.15
C GLY A 77 9.17 -9.10 7.86
N ILE A 78 9.82 -8.21 8.62
CA ILE A 78 11.24 -7.86 8.43
C ILE A 78 12.17 -8.95 8.98
N SER A 79 11.68 -9.78 9.88
CA SER A 79 12.40 -10.91 10.48
C SER A 79 11.43 -12.06 10.74
N ASP A 80 11.95 -13.24 11.03
CA ASP A 80 11.14 -14.44 11.24
C ASP A 80 10.15 -14.36 12.41
N GLN A 81 10.12 -13.27 13.16
CA GLN A 81 9.26 -13.09 14.33
C GLN A 81 8.80 -11.64 14.53
N ALA A 82 8.37 -10.94 13.47
CA ALA A 82 7.73 -9.66 13.62
C ALA A 82 6.31 -9.84 14.19
N ALA A 83 6.14 -9.57 15.48
CA ALA A 83 4.84 -9.67 16.16
C ALA A 83 3.87 -8.66 15.57
N LEU A 84 2.76 -9.13 15.05
CA LEU A 84 1.72 -8.30 14.45
C LEU A 84 0.58 -8.01 15.44
N GLY A 85 0.26 -8.99 16.30
CA GLY A 85 -0.85 -8.84 17.23
C GLY A 85 -0.96 -9.96 18.25
N PHE A 86 -1.85 -9.73 19.19
CA PHE A 86 -2.16 -10.66 20.27
C PHE A 86 -3.61 -11.12 20.19
N GLY A 87 -3.86 -12.35 20.63
CA GLY A 87 -5.19 -12.89 20.56
C GLY A 87 -5.37 -14.18 21.35
N ARG A 88 -6.31 -14.99 20.89
CA ARG A 88 -6.61 -16.30 21.46
C ARG A 88 -6.92 -17.32 20.38
N SER A 89 -6.70 -18.57 20.69
CA SER A 89 -7.25 -19.66 19.90
C SER A 89 -8.76 -19.77 20.13
N ASN A 90 -9.53 -19.73 19.06
CA ASN A 90 -10.99 -19.92 19.11
C ASN A 90 -11.38 -21.40 18.90
N SER A 91 -10.47 -22.19 18.37
CA SER A 91 -10.61 -23.62 18.17
C SER A 91 -9.22 -24.27 18.05
N THR A 92 -9.17 -25.55 17.73
CA THR A 92 -7.89 -26.25 17.47
C THR A 92 -7.21 -25.85 16.16
N ASN A 93 -7.89 -25.10 15.31
CA ASN A 93 -7.40 -24.71 13.99
C ASN A 93 -7.60 -23.22 13.63
N THR A 94 -8.14 -22.40 14.55
CA THR A 94 -8.44 -20.98 14.29
C THR A 94 -7.86 -20.09 15.37
N ALA A 95 -7.12 -19.07 14.95
CA ALA A 95 -6.63 -18.01 15.80
C ALA A 95 -7.40 -16.70 15.54
N GLU A 96 -7.90 -16.08 16.60
CA GLU A 96 -8.44 -14.72 16.59
C GLU A 96 -7.46 -13.76 17.24
N PHE A 97 -7.17 -12.64 16.60
CA PHE A 97 -6.19 -11.68 17.09
C PHE A 97 -6.55 -10.24 16.71
N ASN A 98 -5.96 -9.31 17.41
CA ASN A 98 -6.14 -7.89 17.16
C ASN A 98 -4.86 -7.28 16.61
N VAL A 99 -4.99 -6.54 15.52
CA VAL A 99 -3.93 -5.77 14.90
C VAL A 99 -4.07 -4.32 15.31
N PRO A 100 -3.08 -3.70 15.95
CA PRO A 100 -3.10 -2.28 16.23
C PRO A 100 -2.99 -1.48 14.93
N LEU A 101 -3.78 -0.44 14.80
CA LEU A 101 -3.77 0.47 13.65
C LEU A 101 -3.12 1.79 14.03
N SER A 102 -2.32 2.35 13.14
CA SER A 102 -1.72 3.69 13.34
C SER A 102 -2.80 4.77 13.42
N VAL A 103 -3.80 4.66 12.57
CA VAL A 103 -5.01 5.49 12.57
C VAL A 103 -6.23 4.63 12.25
N PRO A 104 -7.44 5.03 12.69
CA PRO A 104 -8.67 4.31 12.30
C PRO A 104 -8.85 4.29 10.78
N LEU A 105 -9.12 3.12 10.23
CA LEU A 105 -9.48 2.98 8.82
C LEU A 105 -10.86 3.59 8.55
N ARG A 106 -11.06 4.13 7.35
CA ARG A 106 -12.33 4.77 6.96
C ARG A 106 -13.47 3.78 6.72
N ALA A 107 -13.15 2.56 6.32
CA ALA A 107 -14.11 1.50 5.99
C ALA A 107 -13.55 0.13 6.41
N SER A 108 -14.40 -0.90 6.39
CA SER A 108 -13.92 -2.27 6.61
C SER A 108 -12.93 -2.66 5.53
N PRO A 109 -11.68 -3.02 5.89
CA PRO A 109 -10.65 -3.26 4.89
C PRO A 109 -10.83 -4.60 4.18
N THR A 110 -10.36 -4.66 2.95
CA THR A 110 -9.97 -5.90 2.29
C THR A 110 -8.56 -6.28 2.72
N LEU A 111 -8.33 -7.57 2.94
CA LEU A 111 -7.06 -8.11 3.42
C LEU A 111 -6.45 -9.03 2.35
N ASN A 112 -5.11 -9.03 2.26
CA ASN A 112 -4.41 -9.97 1.38
C ASN A 112 -4.02 -11.27 2.10
N ALA A 113 -3.68 -12.28 1.32
CA ALA A 113 -3.12 -13.53 1.81
C ALA A 113 -1.65 -13.33 2.23
N CYS A 114 -1.28 -13.90 3.38
CA CYS A 114 0.08 -13.92 3.92
C CYS A 114 0.37 -15.26 4.58
N SER A 115 1.64 -15.53 4.83
CA SER A 115 2.11 -16.63 5.67
C SER A 115 2.25 -16.15 7.11
N TRP A 116 1.73 -16.94 8.05
CA TRP A 116 1.61 -16.59 9.46
C TRP A 116 2.30 -17.60 10.34
N ALA A 117 2.89 -17.15 11.42
CA ALA A 117 3.31 -17.98 12.54
C ALA A 117 2.48 -17.60 13.78
N VAL A 118 1.96 -18.58 14.45
CA VAL A 118 1.16 -18.41 15.66
C VAL A 118 1.85 -19.11 16.81
N PHE A 119 2.17 -18.34 17.84
CA PHE A 119 2.82 -18.85 19.05
C PHE A 119 1.83 -18.88 20.20
N THR A 120 1.69 -20.03 20.81
CA THR A 120 1.07 -20.21 22.12
C THR A 120 2.17 -20.44 23.16
N ALA A 121 1.83 -20.41 24.44
CA ALA A 121 2.80 -20.65 25.52
C ALA A 121 3.56 -21.99 25.40
N THR A 122 3.04 -22.95 24.66
CA THR A 122 3.57 -24.31 24.55
C THR A 122 3.89 -24.78 23.14
N ASN A 123 3.41 -24.07 22.11
CA ASN A 123 3.51 -24.51 20.72
C ASN A 123 3.65 -23.36 19.75
N GLN A 124 4.42 -23.58 18.70
CA GLN A 124 4.43 -22.76 17.49
C GLN A 124 3.72 -23.52 16.37
N THR A 125 2.80 -22.86 15.70
CA THR A 125 2.10 -23.38 14.54
C THR A 125 2.25 -22.42 13.39
N ASN A 126 2.66 -22.90 12.23
CA ASN A 126 2.75 -22.11 11.01
C ASN A 126 1.51 -22.37 10.14
N SER A 127 0.93 -21.32 9.60
CA SER A 127 -0.01 -21.43 8.49
C SER A 127 0.73 -21.23 7.18
N GLY A 128 0.29 -21.89 6.13
CA GLY A 128 0.61 -21.48 4.77
C GLY A 128 0.02 -20.11 4.46
N SER A 129 0.00 -19.74 3.18
CA SER A 129 -0.62 -18.51 2.74
C SER A 129 -2.12 -18.49 3.06
N GLN A 130 -2.55 -17.58 3.93
CA GLN A 130 -3.93 -17.44 4.39
C GLN A 130 -4.37 -15.97 4.32
N THR A 131 -5.58 -15.73 3.83
CA THR A 131 -6.23 -14.43 3.94
C THR A 131 -7.01 -14.36 5.25
N PRO A 132 -6.66 -13.47 6.18
CA PRO A 132 -7.42 -13.34 7.41
C PRO A 132 -8.85 -12.89 7.15
N ALA A 133 -9.80 -13.40 7.92
CA ALA A 133 -11.16 -12.88 7.93
C ALA A 133 -11.26 -11.70 8.91
N VAL A 134 -11.85 -10.60 8.46
CA VAL A 134 -12.21 -9.49 9.35
C VAL A 134 -13.36 -9.95 10.25
N ARG A 135 -13.12 -9.98 11.56
CA ARG A 135 -14.13 -10.38 12.55
C ARG A 135 -14.92 -9.19 13.07
N ARG A 136 -14.21 -8.15 13.42
CA ARG A 136 -14.81 -6.88 13.86
C ARG A 136 -13.97 -5.73 13.39
N TRP A 137 -14.63 -4.80 12.74
CA TRP A 137 -14.09 -3.51 12.39
C TRP A 137 -15.00 -2.42 12.97
N ARG A 138 -14.38 -1.39 13.55
CA ARG A 138 -15.09 -0.19 14.01
C ARG A 138 -14.25 1.03 13.67
N ALA A 139 -14.86 2.01 13.03
CA ALA A 139 -14.19 3.24 12.62
C ALA A 139 -13.57 4.06 13.78
N THR A 140 -14.07 3.85 14.98
CA THR A 140 -13.60 4.55 16.20
C THR A 140 -12.48 3.83 16.94
N ASN A 141 -12.12 2.60 16.55
CA ASN A 141 -11.13 1.80 17.24
C ASN A 141 -9.86 1.71 16.41
N ASN A 142 -8.72 1.97 17.04
CA ASN A 142 -7.39 1.79 16.44
C ASN A 142 -6.98 0.30 16.47
N MET A 143 -7.93 -0.61 16.30
CA MET A 143 -7.69 -2.06 16.28
C MET A 143 -8.59 -2.73 15.27
N LEU A 144 -8.00 -3.67 14.52
CA LEU A 144 -8.70 -4.55 13.61
C LEU A 144 -8.69 -5.96 14.20
N ALA A 145 -9.88 -6.52 14.47
CA ALA A 145 -9.99 -7.91 14.90
C ALA A 145 -10.05 -8.82 13.67
N CYS A 146 -9.08 -9.73 13.59
CA CYS A 146 -8.92 -10.71 12.51
C CYS A 146 -8.99 -12.12 13.02
N ALA A 147 -9.25 -13.05 12.10
CA ALA A 147 -9.10 -14.48 12.35
C ALA A 147 -8.40 -15.16 11.17
N ILE A 148 -7.50 -16.06 11.47
CA ILE A 148 -6.90 -16.99 10.52
C ILE A 148 -7.30 -18.42 10.88
N SER A 149 -7.58 -19.24 9.87
CA SER A 149 -7.94 -20.64 10.01
C SER A 149 -6.90 -21.54 9.31
N GLY A 150 -7.08 -22.85 9.38
CA GLY A 150 -6.15 -23.79 8.76
C GLY A 150 -4.86 -24.03 9.55
N LEU A 151 -4.81 -23.59 10.80
CA LEU A 151 -3.76 -23.93 11.75
C LEU A 151 -4.00 -25.36 12.28
N SER A 152 -2.97 -25.99 12.80
CA SER A 152 -3.06 -27.32 13.37
C SER A 152 -2.43 -27.39 14.76
N GLY A 153 -2.95 -28.27 15.61
CA GLY A 153 -2.34 -28.57 16.92
C GLY A 153 -2.52 -27.49 17.98
N MET A 154 -3.43 -26.54 17.80
CA MET A 154 -3.73 -25.54 18.82
C MET A 154 -4.65 -26.09 19.91
N THR A 155 -4.50 -25.59 21.12
CA THR A 155 -5.44 -25.84 22.21
C THR A 155 -6.43 -24.69 22.28
N ASN A 156 -7.73 -24.98 22.34
CA ASN A 156 -8.79 -23.96 22.43
C ASN A 156 -8.61 -23.06 23.68
N ALA A 157 -9.05 -21.81 23.55
CA ALA A 157 -9.06 -20.79 24.63
C ALA A 157 -7.67 -20.45 25.21
N ARG A 158 -6.59 -20.63 24.45
CA ARG A 158 -5.24 -20.23 24.85
C ARG A 158 -4.90 -18.85 24.27
N THR A 159 -4.17 -18.06 25.06
CA THR A 159 -3.56 -16.83 24.58
C THR A 159 -2.49 -17.14 23.53
N LEU A 160 -2.39 -16.29 22.54
CA LEU A 160 -1.43 -16.44 21.46
C LEU A 160 -0.87 -15.09 20.98
N THR A 161 0.27 -15.16 20.35
CA THR A 161 0.86 -14.06 19.59
C THR A 161 0.90 -14.47 18.12
N VAL A 162 0.50 -13.57 17.25
CA VAL A 162 0.54 -13.77 15.80
C VAL A 162 1.68 -12.99 15.22
N TYR A 163 2.48 -13.66 14.42
CA TYR A 163 3.63 -13.12 13.72
C TYR A 163 3.41 -13.21 12.22
N LEU A 164 3.96 -12.25 11.52
CA LEU A 164 4.08 -12.30 10.09
C LEU A 164 5.43 -12.92 9.72
N ASN A 165 5.41 -13.95 8.89
CA ASN A 165 6.64 -14.59 8.46
C ASN A 165 7.48 -13.65 7.58
N SER A 166 8.80 -13.81 7.64
CA SER A 166 9.76 -13.02 6.87
C SER A 166 9.42 -12.99 5.38
N GLY A 167 9.61 -11.84 4.75
CA GLY A 167 9.31 -11.62 3.34
C GLY A 167 7.83 -11.49 2.99
N ASN A 168 6.93 -11.54 3.97
CA ASN A 168 5.51 -11.30 3.75
C ASN A 168 5.13 -9.87 4.08
N THR A 169 4.15 -9.34 3.36
CA THR A 169 3.54 -8.04 3.63
C THR A 169 2.06 -8.21 3.86
N PHE A 170 1.59 -7.87 5.04
CA PHE A 170 0.17 -7.84 5.36
C PHE A 170 -0.40 -6.46 5.02
N LYS A 171 -1.38 -6.41 4.15
CA LYS A 171 -1.98 -5.20 3.58
C LYS A 171 -3.44 -5.10 3.97
N MET A 172 -3.85 -3.91 4.37
CA MET A 172 -5.21 -3.55 4.68
C MET A 172 -5.62 -2.40 3.77
N ASN A 173 -6.52 -2.68 2.84
CA ASN A 173 -7.04 -1.69 1.90
C ASN A 173 -8.48 -1.37 2.26
N ALA A 174 -8.74 -0.10 2.59
CA ALA A 174 -10.06 0.43 2.95
C ALA A 174 -10.57 1.44 1.90
N GLU A 175 -10.09 1.36 0.67
CA GLU A 175 -10.67 2.09 -0.45
C GLU A 175 -12.07 1.52 -0.80
N LEU A 176 -12.86 2.34 -1.51
CA LEU A 176 -14.24 1.97 -1.92
C LEU A 176 -14.21 1.02 -3.11
#